data_d28b8b5e60f7d87342c24dec68fdbbb3
#
_entry.id   d28b8b5e60f7d87342c24dec68fdbbb3
#
_cell.length_a   1.000
_cell.length_b   1.000
_cell.length_c   1.000
_cell.angle_alpha   90.00
_cell.angle_beta   90.00
_cell.angle_gamma   90.00
#
_symmetry.space_group_name_H-M   'P 1'
#
loop_
_entity.id
_entity.type
_entity.pdbx_description
1 polymer ?
#
loop_
_entity_poly.entity_id
_entity_poly.type
_entity_poly.pdbx_seq_one_letter_code
_entity_poly.pdbx_strand_id
1 'polypeptide(L)'
;MKFYTYGKVNNPVIVMLPGSFCPSKALDYLYNDLKDDYCIITGDYNGHYENSVFTTRQKEAGEIAAYLGEKNINSVRMIYGQSMGSEVGIELMHQLVQTGIHVDKAFFDGAPCIKLSKPYKTFMYFKFKTMIGMMRDKTIEEVMSWKFLKKFTNGDTESLRSLIAGCIEVAPYLTNQSIKAENECCYTFDYPAFSENEQQKMHFFYAKEEKAYKTCYKLVKTAYPNAMFKVVSGYGHMTYSVKNTEEYLQMLRNVCNVCN
;
A
#
# COMPACT_ATOMS: atom_id res chain seq x y z
N MET A 1 8.12 12.67 2.92
CA MET A 1 8.45 11.43 2.17
C MET A 1 9.72 11.60 1.35
N LYS A 2 10.41 10.50 1.03
CA LYS A 2 11.54 10.49 0.09
C LYS A 2 11.06 9.93 -1.25
N PHE A 3 10.92 10.80 -2.26
CA PHE A 3 10.32 10.43 -3.55
C PHE A 3 11.31 9.87 -4.56
N TYR A 4 10.82 8.97 -5.39
CA TYR A 4 11.51 8.39 -6.54
C TYR A 4 10.62 8.43 -7.77
N THR A 5 11.22 8.65 -8.94
CA THR A 5 10.52 8.66 -10.22
C THR A 5 11.21 7.69 -11.17
N TYR A 6 10.46 6.82 -11.82
CA TYR A 6 10.95 5.86 -12.81
C TYR A 6 10.15 6.00 -14.11
N GLY A 7 10.77 5.67 -15.24
CA GLY A 7 10.15 5.81 -16.56
C GLY A 7 10.27 7.23 -17.14
N LYS A 8 9.56 7.47 -18.23
CA LYS A 8 9.60 8.75 -18.94
C LYS A 8 8.62 9.74 -18.30
N VAL A 9 9.10 10.96 -18.00
CA VAL A 9 8.31 12.00 -17.32
C VAL A 9 7.02 12.38 -18.08
N ASN A 10 7.04 12.27 -19.42
CA ASN A 10 5.89 12.59 -20.26
C ASN A 10 4.85 11.47 -20.39
N ASN A 11 5.12 10.29 -19.83
CA ASN A 11 4.17 9.19 -19.82
C ASN A 11 3.07 9.45 -18.78
N PRO A 12 1.88 8.81 -18.90
CA PRO A 12 0.84 8.88 -17.88
C PRO A 12 1.36 8.46 -16.50
N VAL A 13 1.01 9.22 -15.47
CA VAL A 13 1.57 9.05 -14.12
C VAL A 13 0.83 7.94 -13.37
N ILE A 14 1.58 7.02 -12.77
CA ILE A 14 1.09 6.10 -11.73
C ILE A 14 1.79 6.42 -10.41
N VAL A 15 1.01 6.68 -9.36
CA VAL A 15 1.52 6.79 -7.99
C VAL A 15 1.44 5.42 -7.33
N MET A 16 2.57 4.89 -6.83
CA MET A 16 2.64 3.56 -6.21
C MET A 16 3.07 3.65 -4.74
N LEU A 17 2.23 3.11 -3.86
CA LEU A 17 2.34 3.25 -2.41
C LEU A 17 2.54 1.88 -1.74
N PRO A 18 3.68 1.65 -1.06
CA PRO A 18 3.99 0.37 -0.42
C PRO A 18 3.17 0.12 0.85
N GLY A 19 3.24 -1.09 1.35
CA GLY A 19 2.64 -1.50 2.61
C GLY A 19 3.39 -0.96 3.84
N SER A 20 2.84 -1.26 5.03
CA SER A 20 3.47 -0.89 6.32
C SER A 20 4.87 -1.45 6.43
N PHE A 21 5.77 -0.65 6.98
CA PHE A 21 7.14 -1.07 7.30
C PHE A 21 7.94 -1.52 6.08
N CYS A 22 7.52 -1.13 4.85
CA CYS A 22 8.17 -1.50 3.61
C CYS A 22 8.66 -0.26 2.86
N PRO A 23 9.88 -0.26 2.30
CA PRO A 23 10.33 0.80 1.41
C PRO A 23 9.59 0.73 0.07
N SER A 24 9.63 1.80 -0.69
CA SER A 24 9.08 1.86 -2.06
C SER A 24 9.63 0.78 -2.98
N LYS A 25 10.88 0.38 -2.76
CA LYS A 25 11.55 -0.71 -3.49
C LYS A 25 10.84 -2.07 -3.35
N ALA A 26 10.04 -2.28 -2.31
CA ALA A 26 9.24 -3.50 -2.17
C ALA A 26 8.22 -3.70 -3.29
N LEU A 27 7.96 -2.67 -4.10
CA LEU A 27 7.08 -2.71 -5.28
C LEU A 27 7.85 -2.82 -6.61
N ASP A 28 9.17 -3.05 -6.59
CA ASP A 28 10.02 -3.07 -7.78
C ASP A 28 9.63 -4.16 -8.79
N TYR A 29 9.10 -5.27 -8.32
CA TYR A 29 8.55 -6.35 -9.15
C TYR A 29 7.36 -5.94 -10.02
N LEU A 30 6.71 -4.78 -9.70
CA LEU A 30 5.64 -4.19 -10.49
C LEU A 30 6.15 -3.01 -11.32
N TYR A 31 6.82 -2.04 -10.69
CA TYR A 31 7.15 -0.81 -11.39
C TYR A 31 8.30 -0.98 -12.40
N ASN A 32 9.13 -2.01 -12.28
CA ASN A 32 10.16 -2.28 -13.28
C ASN A 32 9.59 -2.64 -14.66
N ASP A 33 8.42 -3.26 -14.69
CA ASP A 33 7.68 -3.54 -15.93
C ASP A 33 6.81 -2.35 -16.38
N LEU A 34 6.19 -1.65 -15.43
CA LEU A 34 5.26 -0.56 -15.74
C LEU A 34 5.98 0.72 -16.20
N LYS A 35 7.23 0.94 -15.80
CA LYS A 35 8.00 2.17 -16.12
C LYS A 35 8.26 2.39 -17.61
N ASP A 36 8.13 1.35 -18.44
CA ASP A 36 8.30 1.47 -19.88
C ASP A 36 7.13 2.22 -20.52
N ASP A 37 5.92 2.04 -19.98
CA ASP A 37 4.68 2.64 -20.45
C ASP A 37 4.22 3.85 -19.62
N TYR A 38 4.62 3.92 -18.35
CA TYR A 38 4.16 4.93 -17.38
C TYR A 38 5.30 5.67 -16.70
N CYS A 39 5.00 6.88 -16.24
CA CYS A 39 5.83 7.59 -15.28
C CYS A 39 5.43 7.15 -13.86
N ILE A 40 6.27 6.36 -13.23
CA ILE A 40 6.02 5.84 -11.88
C ILE A 40 6.54 6.82 -10.85
N ILE A 41 5.67 7.27 -9.96
CA ILE A 41 6.04 8.05 -8.77
C ILE A 41 5.79 7.17 -7.55
N THR A 42 6.81 6.96 -6.76
CA THR A 42 6.73 6.22 -5.50
C THR A 42 7.59 6.89 -4.45
N GLY A 43 7.58 6.42 -3.21
CA GLY A 43 8.43 6.99 -2.18
C GLY A 43 8.43 6.20 -0.88
N ASP A 44 9.50 6.39 -0.11
CA ASP A 44 9.58 5.87 1.24
C ASP A 44 8.83 6.82 2.18
N TYR A 45 7.93 6.27 3.00
CA TYR A 45 7.21 7.03 4.01
C TYR A 45 8.16 7.65 5.03
N ASN A 46 7.75 8.76 5.61
CA ASN A 46 8.45 9.27 6.78
C ASN A 46 8.54 8.17 7.85
N GLY A 47 9.67 8.06 8.52
CA GLY A 47 9.97 6.97 9.46
C GLY A 47 10.66 5.75 8.84
N HIS A 48 10.73 5.65 7.49
CA HIS A 48 11.43 4.57 6.79
C HIS A 48 12.86 4.94 6.39
N TYR A 49 13.33 6.12 6.75
CA TYR A 49 14.69 6.61 6.51
C TYR A 49 15.15 7.49 7.67
N GLU A 50 16.43 7.76 7.71
CA GLU A 50 17.07 8.49 8.78
C GLU A 50 16.45 9.88 9.01
N ASN A 51 16.34 10.29 10.30
CA ASN A 51 15.82 11.58 10.75
C ASN A 51 14.37 11.90 10.29
N SER A 52 13.58 10.87 10.06
CA SER A 52 12.17 11.02 9.70
C SER A 52 11.25 10.23 10.64
N VAL A 53 9.99 10.64 10.75
CA VAL A 53 8.98 10.00 11.62
C VAL A 53 7.64 9.97 10.90
N PHE A 54 7.08 8.77 10.72
CA PHE A 54 5.70 8.61 10.26
C PHE A 54 4.73 9.14 11.32
N THR A 55 3.73 9.89 10.92
CA THR A 55 2.75 10.47 11.84
C THR A 55 1.32 10.08 11.50
N THR A 56 0.84 10.39 10.31
CA THR A 56 -0.53 10.08 9.86
C THR A 56 -0.56 9.84 8.36
N ARG A 57 -1.56 9.04 7.88
CA ARG A 57 -1.81 8.88 6.45
C ARG A 57 -2.15 10.20 5.75
N GLN A 58 -2.81 11.13 6.48
CA GLN A 58 -3.17 12.44 5.94
C GLN A 58 -1.94 13.27 5.59
N LYS A 59 -0.92 13.21 6.45
CA LYS A 59 0.34 13.92 6.21
C LYS A 59 1.10 13.30 5.03
N GLU A 60 1.23 11.97 4.99
CA GLU A 60 1.90 11.30 3.87
C GLU A 60 1.18 11.59 2.54
N ALA A 61 -0.16 11.50 2.51
CA ALA A 61 -0.96 11.85 1.34
C ALA A 61 -0.78 13.32 0.94
N GLY A 62 -0.75 14.24 1.91
CA GLY A 62 -0.52 15.67 1.67
C GLY A 62 0.87 15.97 1.08
N GLU A 63 1.91 15.26 1.53
CA GLU A 63 3.26 15.40 0.96
C GLU A 63 3.30 14.89 -0.49
N ILE A 64 2.56 13.82 -0.82
CA ILE A 64 2.43 13.32 -2.19
C ILE A 64 1.67 14.33 -3.06
N ALA A 65 0.55 14.86 -2.58
CA ALA A 65 -0.22 15.87 -3.31
C ALA A 65 0.60 17.13 -3.58
N ALA A 66 1.38 17.60 -2.59
CA ALA A 66 2.29 18.71 -2.74
C ALA A 66 3.38 18.43 -3.79
N TYR A 67 3.99 17.24 -3.75
CA TYR A 67 4.99 16.83 -4.73
C TYR A 67 4.43 16.79 -6.17
N LEU A 68 3.22 16.29 -6.36
CA LEU A 68 2.53 16.28 -7.66
C LEU A 68 2.32 17.73 -8.16
N GLY A 69 1.86 18.63 -7.27
CA GLY A 69 1.70 20.04 -7.58
C GLY A 69 3.01 20.73 -7.96
N GLU A 70 4.10 20.52 -7.22
CA GLU A 70 5.45 21.06 -7.52
C GLU A 70 5.98 20.58 -8.87
N LYS A 71 5.60 19.38 -9.29
CA LYS A 71 5.94 18.81 -10.60
C LYS A 71 4.98 19.21 -11.72
N ASN A 72 3.98 20.06 -11.43
CA ASN A 72 2.91 20.46 -12.36
C ASN A 72 2.15 19.25 -12.95
N ILE A 73 1.96 18.19 -12.17
CA ILE A 73 1.19 17.01 -12.55
C ILE A 73 -0.27 17.27 -12.23
N ASN A 74 -1.08 17.45 -13.26
CA ASN A 74 -2.51 17.77 -13.15
C ASN A 74 -3.40 16.54 -13.31
N SER A 75 -2.83 15.39 -13.68
CA SER A 75 -3.55 14.13 -13.86
C SER A 75 -2.71 12.93 -13.43
N VAL A 76 -3.33 12.02 -12.70
CA VAL A 76 -2.77 10.73 -12.26
C VAL A 76 -3.58 9.62 -12.92
N ARG A 77 -2.94 8.82 -13.77
CA ARG A 77 -3.56 7.68 -14.44
C ARG A 77 -4.05 6.64 -13.45
N MET A 78 -3.24 6.33 -12.44
CA MET A 78 -3.65 5.40 -11.38
C MET A 78 -2.94 5.70 -10.06
N ILE A 79 -3.69 5.63 -8.97
CA ILE A 79 -3.14 5.48 -7.62
C ILE A 79 -3.16 3.98 -7.29
N TYR A 80 -1.99 3.38 -7.13
CA TYR A 80 -1.83 2.01 -6.64
C TYR A 80 -1.43 2.02 -5.18
N GLY A 81 -2.14 1.28 -4.34
CA GLY A 81 -1.81 1.11 -2.93
C GLY A 81 -1.81 -0.36 -2.52
N GLN A 82 -0.76 -0.79 -1.83
CA GLN A 82 -0.65 -2.13 -1.29
C GLN A 82 -0.78 -2.11 0.23
N SER A 83 -1.69 -2.90 0.81
CA SER A 83 -1.91 -2.96 2.26
C SER A 83 -2.16 -1.57 2.85
N MET A 84 -1.38 -1.08 3.84
CA MET A 84 -1.45 0.29 4.37
C MET A 84 -1.36 1.36 3.27
N GLY A 85 -0.60 1.09 2.20
CA GLY A 85 -0.54 1.98 1.04
C GLY A 85 -1.90 2.24 0.39
N SER A 86 -2.85 1.31 0.52
CA SER A 86 -4.23 1.51 0.07
C SER A 86 -4.93 2.60 0.89
N GLU A 87 -4.72 2.64 2.20
CA GLU A 87 -5.33 3.66 3.07
C GLU A 87 -4.74 5.05 2.83
N VAL A 88 -3.41 5.11 2.60
CA VAL A 88 -2.74 6.36 2.16
C VAL A 88 -3.23 6.76 0.77
N GLY A 89 -3.43 5.80 -0.14
CA GLY A 89 -3.93 6.03 -1.49
C GLY A 89 -5.37 6.53 -1.53
N ILE A 90 -6.25 6.00 -0.68
CA ILE A 90 -7.64 6.49 -0.54
C ILE A 90 -7.64 7.94 -0.01
N GLU A 91 -6.81 8.20 0.99
CA GLU A 91 -6.64 9.56 1.53
C GLU A 91 -6.05 10.51 0.48
N LEU A 92 -5.05 10.06 -0.28
CA LEU A 92 -4.48 10.82 -1.39
C LEU A 92 -5.55 11.16 -2.44
N MET A 93 -6.32 10.17 -2.89
CA MET A 93 -7.41 10.40 -3.83
C MET A 93 -8.40 11.45 -3.32
N HIS A 94 -8.75 11.39 -2.03
CA HIS A 94 -9.64 12.37 -1.40
C HIS A 94 -9.06 13.80 -1.44
N GLN A 95 -7.77 13.96 -1.13
CA GLN A 95 -7.10 15.27 -1.18
C GLN A 95 -6.93 15.79 -2.61
N LEU A 96 -6.61 14.91 -3.58
CA LEU A 96 -6.45 15.30 -4.99
C LEU A 96 -7.76 15.80 -5.61
N VAL A 97 -8.89 15.18 -5.28
CA VAL A 97 -10.22 15.67 -5.68
C VAL A 97 -10.45 17.11 -5.22
N GLN A 98 -10.01 17.45 -4.00
CA GLN A 98 -10.16 18.80 -3.44
C GLN A 98 -9.21 19.83 -4.08
N THR A 99 -8.05 19.38 -4.58
CA THR A 99 -7.04 20.26 -5.23
C THR A 99 -7.23 20.39 -6.74
N GLY A 100 -8.18 19.65 -7.34
CA GLY A 100 -8.44 19.67 -8.77
C GLY A 100 -7.45 18.85 -9.61
N ILE A 101 -6.59 18.06 -8.99
CA ILE A 101 -5.76 17.08 -9.71
C ILE A 101 -6.64 15.89 -10.08
N HIS A 102 -6.71 15.60 -11.38
CA HIS A 102 -7.57 14.52 -11.86
C HIS A 102 -6.97 13.15 -11.56
N VAL A 103 -7.81 12.21 -11.07
CA VAL A 103 -7.45 10.81 -10.88
C VAL A 103 -8.33 9.96 -11.78
N ASP A 104 -7.73 9.20 -12.70
CA ASP A 104 -8.50 8.35 -13.62
C ASP A 104 -8.95 7.06 -12.94
N LYS A 105 -8.04 6.39 -12.23
CA LYS A 105 -8.29 5.11 -11.56
C LYS A 105 -7.54 5.03 -10.22
N ALA A 106 -8.02 4.16 -9.35
CA ALA A 106 -7.32 3.77 -8.13
C ALA A 106 -7.41 2.24 -7.97
N PHE A 107 -6.31 1.61 -7.58
CA PHE A 107 -6.23 0.16 -7.35
C PHE A 107 -5.65 -0.12 -5.97
N PHE A 108 -6.42 -0.79 -5.12
CA PHE A 108 -6.12 -1.02 -3.71
C PHE A 108 -6.04 -2.52 -3.42
N ASP A 109 -4.83 -3.01 -3.16
CA ASP A 109 -4.54 -4.43 -2.90
C ASP A 109 -4.48 -4.70 -1.40
N GLY A 110 -5.35 -5.57 -0.90
CA GLY A 110 -5.38 -6.01 0.49
C GLY A 110 -5.64 -4.89 1.50
N ALA A 111 -6.45 -3.90 1.14
CA ALA A 111 -6.72 -2.71 1.95
C ALA A 111 -7.25 -3.07 3.36
N PRO A 112 -6.54 -2.73 4.46
CA PRO A 112 -6.93 -3.07 5.83
C PRO A 112 -7.90 -2.05 6.45
N CYS A 113 -8.75 -1.41 5.65
CA CYS A 113 -9.66 -0.34 6.03
C CYS A 113 -10.62 -0.75 7.17
N ILE A 114 -10.16 -0.70 8.41
CA ILE A 114 -10.92 -1.10 9.60
C ILE A 114 -10.67 -0.16 10.78
N LYS A 115 -11.65 -0.08 11.68
CA LYS A 115 -11.52 0.60 12.97
C LYS A 115 -11.57 -0.43 14.09
N LEU A 116 -10.44 -0.62 14.75
CA LEU A 116 -10.33 -1.55 15.88
C LEU A 116 -10.49 -0.84 17.23
N SER A 117 -10.94 -1.58 18.24
CA SER A 117 -10.97 -1.09 19.61
C SER A 117 -9.58 -0.76 20.15
N LYS A 118 -9.51 0.19 21.10
CA LYS A 118 -8.24 0.61 21.71
C LYS A 118 -7.41 -0.56 22.27
N PRO A 119 -7.97 -1.54 23.03
CA PRO A 119 -7.18 -2.66 23.52
C PRO A 119 -6.56 -3.50 22.39
N TYR A 120 -7.33 -3.73 21.31
CA TYR A 120 -6.86 -4.53 20.20
C TYR A 120 -5.77 -3.80 19.39
N LYS A 121 -5.90 -2.49 19.19
CA LYS A 121 -4.84 -1.66 18.57
C LYS A 121 -3.56 -1.67 19.40
N THR A 122 -3.68 -1.57 20.72
CA THR A 122 -2.54 -1.67 21.64
C THR A 122 -1.85 -3.03 21.52
N PHE A 123 -2.60 -4.10 21.47
CA PHE A 123 -2.06 -5.45 21.24
C PHE A 123 -1.31 -5.53 19.89
N MET A 124 -1.89 -5.03 18.81
CA MET A 124 -1.26 -5.01 17.49
C MET A 124 0.02 -4.16 17.45
N TYR A 125 0.02 -3.02 18.13
CA TYR A 125 1.22 -2.19 18.28
C TYR A 125 2.37 -2.96 18.94
N PHE A 126 2.13 -3.64 20.06
CA PHE A 126 3.17 -4.42 20.74
C PHE A 126 3.66 -5.58 19.86
N LYS A 127 2.75 -6.24 19.12
CA LYS A 127 3.11 -7.27 18.16
C LYS A 127 4.05 -6.74 17.07
N PHE A 128 3.72 -5.61 16.44
CA PHE A 128 4.58 -4.99 15.42
C PHE A 128 5.89 -4.49 15.99
N LYS A 129 5.85 -3.82 17.14
CA LYS A 129 7.06 -3.36 17.84
C LYS A 129 8.03 -4.53 18.12
N THR A 130 7.52 -5.66 18.62
CA THR A 130 8.34 -6.85 18.87
C THR A 130 8.88 -7.41 17.56
N MET A 131 8.04 -7.57 16.54
CA MET A 131 8.43 -8.10 15.24
C MET A 131 9.54 -7.24 14.60
N ILE A 132 9.34 -5.93 14.53
CA ILE A 132 10.35 -4.99 13.98
C ILE A 132 11.63 -5.01 14.82
N GLY A 133 11.51 -5.00 16.17
CA GLY A 133 12.67 -5.11 17.06
C GLY A 133 13.49 -6.39 16.84
N MET A 134 12.81 -7.50 16.55
CA MET A 134 13.48 -8.78 16.24
C MET A 134 14.13 -8.79 14.85
N MET A 135 13.65 -8.01 13.90
CA MET A 135 14.22 -7.93 12.54
C MET A 135 15.49 -7.08 12.46
N ARG A 136 15.69 -6.16 13.42
CA ARG A 136 16.89 -5.33 13.45
C ARG A 136 18.13 -6.21 13.55
N ASP A 137 19.13 -5.86 12.78
CA ASP A 137 20.42 -6.57 12.74
C ASP A 137 20.34 -8.06 12.34
N LYS A 138 19.23 -8.47 11.69
CA LYS A 138 19.02 -9.82 11.20
C LYS A 138 19.23 -9.93 9.69
N THR A 139 19.78 -11.07 9.27
CA THR A 139 19.84 -11.44 7.85
C THR A 139 18.46 -11.90 7.37
N ILE A 140 18.26 -11.85 6.06
CA ILE A 140 17.03 -12.35 5.45
C ILE A 140 16.82 -13.85 5.75
N GLU A 141 17.86 -14.65 5.75
CA GLU A 141 17.82 -16.09 6.03
C GLU A 141 17.38 -16.39 7.46
N GLU A 142 17.90 -15.61 8.45
CA GLU A 142 17.47 -15.73 9.84
C GLU A 142 15.96 -15.46 9.98
N VAL A 143 15.47 -14.36 9.38
CA VAL A 143 14.05 -13.98 9.47
C VAL A 143 13.16 -14.98 8.75
N MET A 144 13.56 -15.43 7.56
CA MET A 144 12.85 -16.46 6.77
C MET A 144 12.72 -17.80 7.51
N SER A 145 13.65 -18.12 8.41
CA SER A 145 13.62 -19.35 9.22
C SER A 145 12.54 -19.33 10.33
N TRP A 146 11.98 -18.18 10.68
CA TRP A 146 11.06 -18.05 11.82
C TRP A 146 9.77 -18.83 11.63
N LYS A 147 9.41 -19.64 12.63
CA LYS A 147 8.19 -20.47 12.58
C LYS A 147 6.91 -19.65 12.48
N PHE A 148 6.85 -18.48 13.13
CA PHE A 148 5.65 -17.64 13.08
C PHE A 148 5.47 -17.02 11.69
N LEU A 149 6.56 -16.71 10.98
CA LEU A 149 6.50 -16.18 9.63
C LEU A 149 5.91 -17.22 8.66
N LYS A 150 6.33 -18.48 8.78
CA LYS A 150 5.73 -19.60 8.02
C LYS A 150 4.23 -19.71 8.25
N LYS A 151 3.78 -19.49 9.49
CA LYS A 151 2.35 -19.49 9.81
C LYS A 151 1.62 -18.26 9.24
N PHE A 152 2.25 -17.10 9.24
CA PHE A 152 1.70 -15.85 8.69
C PHE A 152 1.53 -15.94 7.17
N THR A 153 2.48 -16.55 6.48
CA THR A 153 2.51 -16.71 5.02
C THR A 153 1.76 -17.95 4.54
N ASN A 154 1.10 -18.68 5.43
CA ASN A 154 0.48 -19.98 5.12
C ASN A 154 1.44 -21.00 4.50
N GLY A 155 2.70 -20.99 4.95
CA GLY A 155 3.77 -21.86 4.49
C GLY A 155 4.57 -21.32 3.29
N ASP A 156 4.10 -20.26 2.66
CA ASP A 156 4.70 -19.67 1.46
C ASP A 156 5.57 -18.44 1.79
N THR A 157 6.61 -18.66 2.54
CA THR A 157 7.50 -17.57 2.97
C THR A 157 8.34 -17.03 1.81
N GLU A 158 8.73 -17.91 0.86
CA GLU A 158 9.61 -17.53 -0.25
C GLU A 158 8.98 -16.47 -1.16
N SER A 159 7.70 -16.56 -1.44
CA SER A 159 6.97 -15.55 -2.22
C SER A 159 7.02 -14.15 -1.61
N LEU A 160 7.28 -14.03 -0.31
CA LEU A 160 7.39 -12.74 0.38
C LEU A 160 8.82 -12.33 0.71
N ARG A 161 9.83 -13.01 0.15
CA ARG A 161 11.25 -12.74 0.43
C ARG A 161 11.63 -11.27 0.20
N SER A 162 11.26 -10.70 -0.95
CA SER A 162 11.57 -9.30 -1.26
C SER A 162 10.89 -8.32 -0.30
N LEU A 163 9.63 -8.59 0.06
CA LEU A 163 8.89 -7.80 1.05
C LEU A 163 9.56 -7.85 2.43
N ILE A 164 9.96 -9.06 2.87
CA ILE A 164 10.65 -9.27 4.16
C ILE A 164 12.01 -8.57 4.15
N ALA A 165 12.75 -8.66 3.05
CA ALA A 165 14.01 -7.94 2.88
C ALA A 165 13.81 -6.42 3.02
N GLY A 166 12.76 -5.87 2.41
CA GLY A 166 12.38 -4.47 2.57
C GLY A 166 12.05 -4.11 4.02
N CYS A 167 11.30 -4.95 4.74
CA CYS A 167 11.01 -4.72 6.16
C CYS A 167 12.30 -4.70 7.02
N ILE A 168 13.26 -5.57 6.73
CA ILE A 168 14.56 -5.60 7.41
C ILE A 168 15.34 -4.31 7.12
N GLU A 169 15.35 -3.85 5.87
CA GLU A 169 16.04 -2.63 5.45
C GLU A 169 15.55 -1.39 6.20
N VAL A 170 14.25 -1.24 6.42
CA VAL A 170 13.68 -0.09 7.11
C VAL A 170 13.63 -0.23 8.64
N ALA A 171 13.73 -1.44 9.18
CA ALA A 171 13.62 -1.71 10.61
C ALA A 171 14.54 -0.84 11.50
N PRO A 172 15.80 -0.51 11.14
CA PRO A 172 16.67 0.35 11.91
C PRO A 172 16.13 1.78 12.08
N TYR A 173 15.38 2.30 11.12
CA TYR A 173 14.86 3.68 11.13
C TYR A 173 13.52 3.80 11.86
N LEU A 174 12.76 2.70 11.97
CA LEU A 174 11.43 2.70 12.57
C LEU A 174 11.49 2.97 14.07
N THR A 175 11.12 4.18 14.47
CA THR A 175 10.98 4.54 15.88
C THR A 175 9.71 3.92 16.48
N ASN A 176 9.62 3.85 17.82
CA ASN A 176 8.39 3.44 18.48
C ASN A 176 7.19 4.33 18.09
N GLN A 177 7.44 5.62 17.81
CA GLN A 177 6.44 6.57 17.38
C GLN A 177 5.95 6.22 15.97
N SER A 178 6.85 5.97 15.01
CA SER A 178 6.50 5.55 13.64
C SER A 178 5.73 4.23 13.63
N ILE A 179 6.19 3.21 14.38
CA ILE A 179 5.50 1.92 14.48
C ILE A 179 4.08 2.10 15.02
N LYS A 180 3.91 2.95 16.05
CA LYS A 180 2.59 3.25 16.61
C LYS A 180 1.70 3.97 15.60
N ALA A 181 2.24 4.94 14.89
CA ALA A 181 1.49 5.73 13.92
C ALA A 181 1.07 4.91 12.69
N GLU A 182 1.93 4.02 12.17
CA GLU A 182 1.54 3.09 11.11
C GLU A 182 0.50 2.07 11.58
N ASN A 183 0.62 1.57 12.82
CA ASN A 183 -0.41 0.74 13.43
C ASN A 183 -1.76 1.50 13.55
N GLU A 184 -1.74 2.77 13.97
CA GLU A 184 -2.96 3.60 13.98
C GLU A 184 -3.48 3.83 12.55
N CYS A 185 -2.62 4.04 11.57
CA CYS A 185 -3.00 4.14 10.17
C CYS A 185 -3.84 2.92 9.74
N CYS A 186 -3.33 1.71 9.96
CA CYS A 186 -4.00 0.46 9.56
C CYS A 186 -5.28 0.15 10.33
N TYR A 187 -5.49 0.72 11.53
CA TYR A 187 -6.57 0.28 12.44
C TYR A 187 -7.45 1.40 12.98
N THR A 188 -7.41 2.58 12.34
CA THR A 188 -8.32 3.70 12.64
C THR A 188 -8.85 4.32 11.35
N PHE A 189 -9.24 3.48 10.40
CA PHE A 189 -9.69 4.01 9.12
C PHE A 189 -11.11 4.60 9.25
N ASP A 190 -11.23 5.88 8.94
CA ASP A 190 -12.50 6.57 8.74
C ASP A 190 -12.64 6.78 7.23
N TYR A 191 -13.73 6.30 6.65
CA TYR A 191 -13.97 6.28 5.21
C TYR A 191 -14.24 7.69 4.68
N PRO A 192 -13.33 8.32 3.89
CA PRO A 192 -13.63 9.57 3.22
C PRO A 192 -14.84 9.44 2.31
N ALA A 193 -15.64 10.49 2.22
CA ALA A 193 -16.79 10.52 1.34
C ALA A 193 -16.35 10.75 -0.12
N PHE A 194 -16.92 9.96 -1.03
CA PHE A 194 -16.70 10.08 -2.47
C PHE A 194 -18.04 10.03 -3.21
N SER A 195 -18.16 10.80 -4.28
CA SER A 195 -19.29 10.69 -5.22
C SER A 195 -19.34 9.31 -5.87
N GLU A 196 -20.48 8.95 -6.46
CA GLU A 196 -20.61 7.69 -7.21
C GLU A 196 -19.58 7.57 -8.34
N ASN A 197 -19.34 8.67 -9.08
CA ASN A 197 -18.36 8.71 -10.15
C ASN A 197 -16.92 8.48 -9.64
N GLU A 198 -16.58 8.99 -8.47
CA GLU A 198 -15.27 8.75 -7.87
C GLU A 198 -15.14 7.31 -7.37
N GLN A 199 -16.20 6.75 -6.76
CA GLN A 199 -16.20 5.35 -6.35
C GLN A 199 -16.02 4.39 -7.53
N GLN A 200 -16.60 4.67 -8.70
CA GLN A 200 -16.45 3.85 -9.92
C GLN A 200 -15.01 3.80 -10.46
N LYS A 201 -14.16 4.73 -10.03
CA LYS A 201 -12.72 4.71 -10.34
C LYS A 201 -11.92 3.78 -9.43
N MET A 202 -12.49 3.37 -8.28
CA MET A 202 -11.82 2.55 -7.28
C MET A 202 -11.95 1.06 -7.59
N HIS A 203 -10.83 0.36 -7.59
CA HIS A 203 -10.73 -1.09 -7.73
C HIS A 203 -10.12 -1.67 -6.46
N PHE A 204 -10.85 -2.54 -5.78
CA PHE A 204 -10.36 -3.25 -4.60
C PHE A 204 -10.05 -4.71 -4.96
N PHE A 205 -8.83 -5.11 -4.67
CA PHE A 205 -8.37 -6.49 -4.86
C PHE A 205 -8.11 -7.16 -3.51
N TYR A 206 -8.62 -8.37 -3.33
CA TYR A 206 -8.42 -9.15 -2.12
C TYR A 206 -8.12 -10.61 -2.45
N ALA A 207 -7.27 -11.22 -1.63
CA ALA A 207 -7.10 -12.65 -1.56
C ALA A 207 -8.02 -13.24 -0.48
N LYS A 208 -8.77 -14.31 -0.79
CA LYS A 208 -9.82 -14.86 0.08
C LYS A 208 -9.29 -15.35 1.43
N GLU A 209 -8.06 -15.84 1.46
CA GLU A 209 -7.44 -16.39 2.64
C GLU A 209 -6.78 -15.32 3.53
N GLU A 210 -6.61 -14.10 3.03
CA GLU A 210 -6.05 -13.01 3.83
C GLU A 210 -7.00 -12.48 4.90
N LYS A 211 -6.41 -11.93 5.96
CA LYS A 211 -7.17 -11.37 7.08
C LYS A 211 -7.97 -10.13 6.65
N ALA A 212 -7.40 -9.27 5.80
CA ALA A 212 -8.06 -8.06 5.30
C ALA A 212 -9.37 -8.39 4.58
N TYR A 213 -9.40 -9.42 3.72
CA TYR A 213 -10.65 -9.87 3.10
C TYR A 213 -11.71 -10.25 4.15
N LYS A 214 -11.32 -11.08 5.12
CA LYS A 214 -12.26 -11.61 6.14
C LYS A 214 -12.84 -10.52 7.05
N THR A 215 -12.10 -9.43 7.28
CA THR A 215 -12.49 -8.38 8.24
C THR A 215 -12.95 -7.09 7.57
N CYS A 216 -12.42 -6.73 6.40
CA CYS A 216 -12.59 -5.41 5.81
C CYS A 216 -13.45 -5.40 4.55
N TYR A 217 -13.48 -6.49 3.76
CA TYR A 217 -14.20 -6.53 2.48
C TYR A 217 -15.65 -6.02 2.56
N LYS A 218 -16.42 -6.50 3.54
CA LYS A 218 -17.82 -6.05 3.70
C LYS A 218 -17.93 -4.59 4.10
N LEU A 219 -17.02 -4.10 4.95
CA LEU A 219 -16.99 -2.70 5.38
C LEU A 219 -16.69 -1.77 4.21
N VAL A 220 -15.66 -2.09 3.43
CA VAL A 220 -15.28 -1.33 2.24
C VAL A 220 -16.40 -1.33 1.21
N LYS A 221 -17.02 -2.49 0.95
CA LYS A 221 -18.14 -2.59 0.00
C LYS A 221 -19.39 -1.85 0.45
N THR A 222 -19.60 -1.73 1.76
CA THR A 222 -20.70 -0.92 2.31
C THR A 222 -20.41 0.58 2.19
N ALA A 223 -19.16 0.99 2.44
CA ALA A 223 -18.75 2.39 2.35
C ALA A 223 -18.66 2.90 0.89
N TYR A 224 -18.20 2.02 -0.02
CA TYR A 224 -18.01 2.34 -1.44
C TYR A 224 -18.76 1.35 -2.35
N PRO A 225 -20.12 1.40 -2.37
CA PRO A 225 -20.94 0.42 -3.09
C PRO A 225 -20.76 0.45 -4.61
N ASN A 226 -20.33 1.57 -5.18
CA ASN A 226 -20.10 1.73 -6.62
C ASN A 226 -18.66 1.36 -7.05
N ALA A 227 -17.77 0.98 -6.12
CA ALA A 227 -16.42 0.54 -6.43
C ALA A 227 -16.40 -0.87 -7.04
N MET A 228 -15.34 -1.17 -7.78
CA MET A 228 -15.11 -2.49 -8.38
C MET A 228 -14.37 -3.40 -7.39
N PHE A 229 -14.78 -4.67 -7.31
CA PHE A 229 -14.18 -5.65 -6.40
C PHE A 229 -13.75 -6.91 -7.15
N LYS A 230 -12.48 -7.30 -6.99
CA LYS A 230 -11.95 -8.59 -7.45
C LYS A 230 -11.44 -9.39 -6.26
N VAL A 231 -11.83 -10.65 -6.18
CA VAL A 231 -11.39 -11.58 -5.13
C VAL A 231 -10.84 -12.84 -5.78
N VAL A 232 -9.64 -13.24 -5.36
CA VAL A 232 -8.99 -14.48 -5.79
C VAL A 232 -8.93 -15.49 -4.65
N SER A 233 -9.01 -16.78 -4.94
CA SER A 233 -8.94 -17.86 -3.95
C SER A 233 -7.57 -18.56 -4.00
N GLY A 234 -7.15 -19.18 -2.90
CA GLY A 234 -5.89 -19.93 -2.82
C GLY A 234 -4.67 -19.09 -2.46
N TYR A 235 -4.84 -17.80 -2.13
CA TYR A 235 -3.76 -16.88 -1.86
C TYR A 235 -3.93 -16.14 -0.52
N GLY A 236 -2.81 -15.88 0.14
CA GLY A 236 -2.73 -15.02 1.31
C GLY A 236 -2.47 -13.55 0.92
N HIS A 237 -2.20 -12.74 1.92
CA HIS A 237 -1.95 -11.31 1.75
C HIS A 237 -0.76 -11.05 0.82
N MET A 238 -0.98 -10.30 -0.26
CA MET A 238 0.00 -9.93 -1.29
C MET A 238 0.65 -11.09 -2.07
N THR A 239 0.32 -12.36 -1.76
CA THR A 239 0.99 -13.50 -2.40
C THR A 239 0.53 -13.70 -3.86
N TYR A 240 -0.67 -13.25 -4.24
CA TYR A 240 -1.12 -13.35 -5.62
C TYR A 240 -0.29 -12.48 -6.56
N SER A 241 -0.07 -11.22 -6.21
CA SER A 241 0.67 -10.26 -7.04
C SER A 241 2.12 -10.70 -7.28
N VAL A 242 2.73 -11.39 -6.30
CA VAL A 242 4.10 -11.90 -6.42
C VAL A 242 4.17 -13.20 -7.21
N LYS A 243 3.21 -14.12 -7.00
CA LYS A 243 3.22 -15.44 -7.69
C LYS A 243 2.74 -15.39 -9.13
N ASN A 244 1.84 -14.47 -9.44
CA ASN A 244 1.22 -14.33 -10.74
C ASN A 244 1.48 -12.92 -11.29
N THR A 245 2.74 -12.48 -11.22
CA THR A 245 3.14 -11.11 -11.52
C THR A 245 2.71 -10.67 -12.91
N GLU A 246 2.88 -11.51 -13.93
CA GLU A 246 2.47 -11.19 -15.31
C GLU A 246 0.95 -10.96 -15.43
N GLU A 247 0.15 -11.88 -14.87
CA GLU A 247 -1.32 -11.73 -14.88
C GLU A 247 -1.76 -10.51 -14.07
N TYR A 248 -1.09 -10.26 -12.95
CA TYR A 248 -1.36 -9.10 -12.10
C TYR A 248 -1.02 -7.78 -12.81
N LEU A 249 0.13 -7.70 -13.48
CA LEU A 249 0.53 -6.56 -14.31
C LEU A 249 -0.44 -6.31 -15.46
N GLN A 250 -0.90 -7.38 -16.14
CA GLN A 250 -1.90 -7.26 -17.17
C GLN A 250 -3.23 -6.71 -16.62
N MET A 251 -3.62 -7.12 -15.41
CA MET A 251 -4.80 -6.58 -14.74
C MET A 251 -4.63 -5.08 -14.43
N LEU A 252 -3.48 -4.65 -13.94
CA LEU A 252 -3.19 -3.22 -13.70
C LEU A 252 -3.25 -2.41 -15.00
N ARG A 253 -2.63 -2.92 -16.09
CA ARG A 253 -2.71 -2.30 -17.42
C ARG A 253 -4.14 -2.20 -17.93
N ASN A 254 -4.94 -3.25 -17.75
CA ASN A 254 -6.35 -3.24 -18.15
C ASN A 254 -7.14 -2.17 -17.38
N VAL A 255 -6.92 -2.03 -16.08
CA VAL A 255 -7.54 -0.95 -15.28
C VAL A 255 -7.15 0.43 -15.79
N CYS A 256 -5.87 0.63 -16.14
CA CYS A 256 -5.39 1.89 -16.72
C CYS A 256 -6.00 2.20 -18.09
N ASN A 257 -6.31 1.19 -18.91
CA ASN A 257 -6.71 1.35 -20.31
C ASN A 257 -8.23 1.43 -20.51
N VAL A 258 -9.05 1.11 -19.51
CA VAL A 258 -10.51 1.30 -19.59
C VAL A 258 -10.82 2.80 -19.60
N CYS A 259 -11.01 3.38 -20.80
CA CYS A 259 -11.62 4.69 -20.94
C CYS A 259 -13.08 4.61 -20.48
N ASN A 260 -13.46 5.51 -19.57
CA ASN A 260 -14.87 5.69 -19.20
C ASN A 260 -15.57 6.54 -20.24
#